data_8df2987da83233a95ee99114ce44e5b6
#
_entry.id   8df2987da83233a95ee99114ce44e5b6
#
_cell.length_a   1.000
_cell.length_b   1.000
_cell.length_c   1.000
_cell.angle_alpha   90.00
_cell.angle_beta   90.00
_cell.angle_gamma   90.00
#
_symmetry.space_group_name_H-M   'P 1'
#
loop_
_entity.id
_entity.type
_entity.pdbx_description
1 polymer ?
#
loop_
_entity_poly.entity_id
_entity_poly.type
_entity_poly.pdbx_seq_one_letter_code
_entity_poly.pdbx_strand_id
1 'polypeptide(L)'
;EISKITHIKCGKDELIESREMGQSGVDIKLIGEAQQLFPFSVESKRCEKINLSKAIEQAKANQKENTDWLLVTRKSNEKAIISMDAEVFFKLYEQIIESKHIF
;
A
#
# COMPACT_ATOMS: atom_id res chain seq x y z
N GLU A 1 7.49 -7.05 1.17
CA GLU A 1 6.66 -7.45 0.03
C GLU A 1 6.79 -6.54 -1.19
N ILE A 2 6.78 -5.22 -0.99
CA ILE A 2 6.95 -4.28 -2.11
C ILE A 2 8.31 -4.47 -2.75
N SER A 3 9.36 -4.62 -1.95
CA SER A 3 10.72 -4.87 -2.43
C SER A 3 10.81 -6.18 -3.22
N LYS A 4 10.12 -7.23 -2.77
CA LYS A 4 10.07 -8.51 -3.49
C LYS A 4 9.41 -8.39 -4.85
N ILE A 5 8.30 -7.65 -4.93
CA ILE A 5 7.52 -7.50 -6.16
C ILE A 5 8.24 -6.63 -7.18
N THR A 6 8.83 -5.53 -6.74
CA THR A 6 9.45 -4.54 -7.62
C THR A 6 10.94 -4.77 -7.85
N HIS A 7 11.57 -5.63 -7.05
CA HIS A 7 13.03 -5.87 -7.06
C HIS A 7 13.84 -4.60 -6.72
N ILE A 8 13.24 -3.68 -5.95
CA ILE A 8 13.88 -2.46 -5.49
C ILE A 8 14.23 -2.62 -4.00
N LYS A 9 15.41 -2.17 -3.61
CA LYS A 9 15.87 -2.26 -2.22
C LYS A 9 14.95 -1.49 -1.28
N CYS A 10 14.72 -2.07 -0.09
CA CYS A 10 13.94 -1.46 0.99
C CYS A 10 14.87 -1.10 2.13
N GLY A 11 14.71 0.08 2.70
CA GLY A 11 15.48 0.51 3.86
C GLY A 11 15.57 2.02 3.95
N LYS A 12 16.29 2.49 4.96
CA LYS A 12 16.50 3.93 5.16
C LYS A 12 17.34 4.47 4.01
N ASP A 13 16.92 5.61 3.47
CA ASP A 13 17.56 6.28 2.33
C ASP A 13 17.46 5.52 1.00
N GLU A 14 16.71 4.42 0.97
CA GLU A 14 16.36 3.74 -0.27
C GLU A 14 15.04 4.27 -0.84
N LEU A 15 14.66 3.80 -2.03
CA LEU A 15 13.42 4.24 -2.68
C LEU A 15 12.15 3.77 -1.93
N ILE A 16 12.26 2.72 -1.13
CA ILE A 16 11.19 2.20 -0.28
C ILE A 16 11.63 2.34 1.16
N GLU A 17 10.85 3.06 1.95
CA GLU A 17 11.21 3.35 3.35
C GLU A 17 9.96 3.39 4.22
N SER A 18 10.01 2.76 5.40
CA SER A 18 8.95 2.86 6.40
C SER A 18 9.12 4.14 7.19
N ARG A 19 8.02 4.87 7.40
CA ARG A 19 8.04 6.09 8.22
C ARG A 19 7.95 5.76 9.69
N GLU A 20 8.57 6.60 10.50
CA GLU A 20 8.48 6.48 11.95
C GLU A 20 7.07 6.82 12.43
N MET A 21 6.72 6.26 13.59
CA MET A 21 5.43 6.54 14.23
C MET A 21 5.27 8.04 14.51
N GLY A 22 4.11 8.57 14.21
CA GLY A 22 3.80 9.98 14.45
C GLY A 22 4.12 10.93 13.31
N GLN A 23 4.82 10.49 12.28
CA GLN A 23 5.05 11.33 11.10
C GLN A 23 3.76 11.43 10.29
N SER A 24 3.54 12.61 9.70
CA SER A 24 2.41 12.81 8.79
C SER A 24 2.69 12.20 7.41
N GLY A 25 1.63 11.90 6.67
CA GLY A 25 1.72 11.29 5.36
C GLY A 25 1.59 9.77 5.43
N VAL A 26 2.01 9.09 4.37
CA VAL A 26 1.91 7.64 4.29
C VAL A 26 2.96 6.94 5.15
N ASP A 27 2.62 5.75 5.66
CA ASP A 27 3.52 4.98 6.53
C ASP A 27 4.74 4.44 5.80
N ILE A 28 4.57 4.10 4.52
CA ILE A 28 5.65 3.59 3.67
C ILE A 28 5.93 4.62 2.58
N LYS A 29 7.16 5.09 2.54
CA LYS A 29 7.59 6.10 1.59
C LYS A 29 8.12 5.44 0.33
N LEU A 30 7.52 5.78 -0.80
CA LEU A 30 7.95 5.32 -2.12
C LEU A 30 8.37 6.52 -2.95
N ILE A 31 9.53 6.45 -3.59
CA ILE A 31 10.11 7.55 -4.36
C ILE A 31 10.47 7.09 -5.76
N GLY A 32 10.23 7.96 -6.74
CA GLY A 32 10.67 7.75 -8.11
C GLY A 32 10.20 6.43 -8.71
N GLU A 33 11.13 5.58 -9.13
CA GLU A 33 10.82 4.31 -9.77
C GLU A 33 9.96 3.38 -8.90
N ALA A 34 10.21 3.35 -7.58
CA ALA A 34 9.42 2.54 -6.66
C ALA A 34 7.96 2.96 -6.67
N GLN A 35 7.68 4.27 -6.72
CA GLN A 35 6.33 4.80 -6.78
C GLN A 35 5.65 4.46 -8.12
N GLN A 36 6.41 4.46 -9.21
CA GLN A 36 5.87 4.10 -10.53
C GLN A 36 5.53 2.62 -10.63
N LEU A 37 6.36 1.75 -10.07
CA LEU A 37 6.14 0.31 -10.09
C LEU A 37 5.07 -0.14 -9.10
N PHE A 38 4.90 0.61 -8.02
CA PHE A 38 3.90 0.33 -6.99
C PHE A 38 3.15 1.61 -6.66
N PRO A 39 2.20 2.03 -7.51
CA PRO A 39 1.54 3.34 -7.38
C PRO A 39 0.48 3.38 -6.29
N PHE A 40 0.88 3.07 -5.06
CA PHE A 40 0.01 3.09 -3.90
C PHE A 40 0.57 3.94 -2.78
N SER A 41 -0.33 4.60 -2.08
CA SER A 41 -0.04 5.24 -0.80
C SER A 41 -0.42 4.27 0.29
N VAL A 42 0.56 3.74 1.00
CA VAL A 42 0.37 2.64 1.95
C VAL A 42 0.26 3.14 3.38
N GLU A 43 -0.85 2.80 4.04
CA GLU A 43 -1.05 2.98 5.47
C GLU A 43 -1.00 1.62 6.14
N SER A 44 -0.33 1.53 7.27
CA SER A 44 -0.20 0.28 8.02
C SER A 44 -0.72 0.47 9.44
N LYS A 45 -1.54 -0.43 9.92
CA LYS A 45 -2.09 -0.43 11.27
C LYS A 45 -1.91 -1.79 11.91
N ARG A 46 -1.27 -1.81 13.07
CA ARG A 46 -1.10 -3.03 13.86
C ARG A 46 -1.60 -2.80 15.26
N CYS A 47 -2.78 -3.33 15.59
CA CYS A 47 -3.37 -3.24 16.92
C CYS A 47 -4.46 -4.30 17.09
N GLU A 48 -4.81 -4.60 18.33
CA GLU A 48 -5.81 -5.62 18.65
C GLU A 48 -7.22 -5.20 18.26
N LYS A 49 -7.53 -3.90 18.39
CA LYS A 49 -8.84 -3.36 18.02
C LYS A 49 -8.63 -2.29 16.96
N ILE A 50 -9.13 -2.55 15.77
CA ILE A 50 -9.01 -1.63 14.65
C ILE A 50 -10.39 -1.08 14.30
N ASN A 51 -10.51 0.25 14.33
CA ASN A 51 -11.69 0.90 13.75
C ASN A 51 -11.42 1.03 12.24
N LEU A 52 -11.96 0.09 11.48
CA LEU A 52 -11.67 0.00 10.06
C LEU A 52 -12.11 1.24 9.29
N SER A 53 -13.29 1.79 9.60
CA SER A 53 -13.77 2.99 8.92
C SER A 53 -12.84 4.18 9.10
N LYS A 54 -12.36 4.41 10.32
CA LYS A 54 -11.42 5.49 10.59
C LYS A 54 -10.07 5.26 9.92
N ALA A 55 -9.60 4.02 9.93
CA ALA A 55 -8.33 3.69 9.29
C ALA A 55 -8.39 3.92 7.77
N ILE A 56 -9.50 3.58 7.15
CA ILE A 56 -9.72 3.83 5.72
C ILE A 56 -9.79 5.33 5.44
N GLU A 57 -10.50 6.10 6.26
CA GLU A 57 -10.54 7.56 6.12
C GLU A 57 -9.14 8.17 6.19
N GLN A 58 -8.32 7.70 7.12
CA GLN A 58 -6.95 8.18 7.26
C GLN A 58 -6.11 7.82 6.04
N ALA A 59 -6.25 6.60 5.54
CA ALA A 59 -5.53 6.16 4.34
C ALA A 59 -5.90 7.03 3.14
N LYS A 60 -7.17 7.33 2.96
CA LYS A 60 -7.64 8.21 1.90
C LYS A 60 -7.12 9.63 2.05
N ALA A 61 -7.11 10.16 3.28
CA ALA A 61 -6.64 11.52 3.56
C ALA A 61 -5.14 11.68 3.27
N ASN A 62 -4.36 10.62 3.45
CA ASN A 62 -2.92 10.63 3.25
C ASN A 62 -2.50 10.18 1.85
N GLN A 63 -3.46 9.90 0.98
CA GLN A 63 -3.21 9.47 -0.39
C GLN A 63 -2.48 10.55 -1.19
N LYS A 64 -1.37 10.18 -1.81
CA LYS A 64 -0.61 11.08 -2.66
C LYS A 64 -1.20 11.15 -4.07
N GLU A 65 -0.86 12.22 -4.79
CA GLU A 65 -1.23 12.38 -6.20
C GLU A 65 -0.74 11.19 -7.03
N ASN A 66 -1.56 10.77 -7.99
CA ASN A 66 -1.25 9.67 -8.91
C ASN A 66 -1.03 8.32 -8.23
N THR A 67 -1.58 8.16 -7.03
CA THR A 67 -1.55 6.88 -6.32
C THR A 67 -2.94 6.51 -5.87
N ASP A 68 -3.14 5.25 -5.54
CA ASP A 68 -4.33 4.75 -4.89
C ASP A 68 -4.00 4.42 -3.44
N TRP A 69 -4.95 4.60 -2.53
CA TRP A 69 -4.73 4.26 -1.14
C TRP A 69 -4.74 2.74 -0.94
N LEU A 70 -3.91 2.27 -0.03
CA LEU A 70 -3.81 0.87 0.35
C LEU A 70 -3.66 0.79 1.85
N LEU A 71 -4.58 0.10 2.52
CA LEU A 71 -4.53 -0.06 3.97
C LEU A 71 -4.16 -1.50 4.31
N VAL A 72 -3.09 -1.67 5.07
CA VAL A 72 -2.67 -2.97 5.58
C VAL A 72 -2.97 -3.01 7.07
N THR A 73 -3.77 -3.97 7.50
CA THR A 73 -4.11 -4.14 8.91
C THR A 73 -3.67 -5.51 9.40
N ARG A 74 -3.22 -5.56 10.65
CA ARG A 74 -2.84 -6.82 11.27
C ARG A 74 -3.10 -6.80 12.76
N LYS A 75 -3.77 -7.81 13.26
CA LYS A 75 -3.90 -8.10 14.68
C LYS A 75 -2.81 -9.09 15.09
N SER A 76 -2.48 -9.14 16.39
CA SER A 76 -1.48 -10.08 16.88
C SER A 76 -1.86 -11.51 16.53
N ASN A 77 -0.88 -12.28 16.06
CA ASN A 77 -1.05 -13.68 15.70
C ASN A 77 -2.03 -13.95 14.56
N GLU A 78 -2.40 -12.94 13.79
CA GLU A 78 -3.25 -13.08 12.62
C GLU A 78 -2.51 -12.66 11.36
N LYS A 79 -3.02 -13.09 10.21
CA LYS A 79 -2.47 -12.68 8.93
C LYS A 79 -2.83 -11.23 8.63
N ALA A 80 -1.96 -10.53 7.91
CA ALA A 80 -2.25 -9.18 7.44
C ALA A 80 -3.37 -9.21 6.41
N ILE A 81 -4.20 -8.16 6.45
CA ILE A 81 -5.31 -7.97 5.52
C ILE A 81 -5.08 -6.67 4.78
N ILE A 82 -5.36 -6.69 3.48
CA ILE A 82 -5.30 -5.48 2.65
C ILE A 82 -6.71 -4.99 2.37
N SER A 83 -6.92 -3.69 2.55
CA SER A 83 -8.16 -3.00 2.16
C SER A 83 -7.82 -1.98 1.10
N MET A 84 -8.62 -1.92 0.04
CA MET A 84 -8.44 -1.00 -1.06
C MET A 84 -9.77 -0.77 -1.77
N ASP A 85 -9.82 0.20 -2.67
CA ASP A 85 -10.98 0.43 -3.51
C ASP A 85 -11.23 -0.77 -4.40
N ALA A 86 -12.48 -1.23 -4.46
CA ALA A 86 -12.86 -2.36 -5.29
C ALA A 86 -12.56 -2.11 -6.78
N GLU A 87 -12.80 -0.89 -7.26
CA GLU A 87 -12.51 -0.52 -8.65
C GLU A 87 -11.03 -0.67 -8.97
N VAL A 88 -10.17 -0.27 -8.04
CA VAL A 88 -8.72 -0.40 -8.22
C VAL A 88 -8.32 -1.86 -8.28
N PHE A 89 -8.86 -2.70 -7.41
CA PHE A 89 -8.59 -4.13 -7.42
C PHE A 89 -8.96 -4.76 -8.76
N PHE A 90 -10.16 -4.48 -9.28
CA PHE A 90 -10.61 -5.05 -10.54
C PHE A 90 -9.81 -4.54 -11.73
N LYS A 91 -9.37 -3.28 -11.72
CA LYS A 91 -8.46 -2.76 -12.75
C LYS A 91 -7.13 -3.50 -12.76
N LEU A 92 -6.56 -3.76 -11.58
CA LEU A 92 -5.32 -4.50 -11.47
C LEU A 92 -5.47 -5.93 -11.99
N TYR A 93 -6.57 -6.57 -11.65
CA TYR A 93 -6.83 -7.93 -12.10
C TYR A 93 -7.02 -7.99 -13.62
N GLU A 94 -7.72 -7.02 -14.18
CA GLU A 94 -7.90 -6.88 -15.62
C GLU A 94 -6.56 -6.76 -16.35
N GLN A 95 -5.64 -5.95 -15.81
CA GLN A 95 -4.28 -5.82 -16.34
C GLN A 95 -3.52 -7.14 -16.32
N ILE A 96 -3.68 -7.93 -15.26
CA ILE A 96 -3.06 -9.24 -15.14
C ILE A 96 -3.57 -10.17 -16.26
N ILE A 97 -4.87 -10.19 -16.48
CA ILE A 97 -5.46 -11.03 -17.52
C ILE A 97 -4.99 -10.60 -18.90
N GLU A 98 -4.97 -9.31 -19.19
CA GLU A 98 -4.49 -8.76 -20.45
C GLU A 98 -3.03 -9.12 -20.71
N SER A 99 -2.18 -9.00 -19.70
CA SER A 99 -0.77 -9.32 -19.84
C SER A 99 -0.50 -10.79 -20.10
N LYS A 100 -1.43 -11.66 -19.71
CA LYS A 100 -1.35 -13.10 -19.96
C LYS A 100 -2.03 -13.53 -21.25
N HIS A 101 -2.64 -12.61 -21.98
CA HIS A 101 -3.36 -12.88 -23.24
C HIS A 101 -4.42 -13.97 -23.09
N ILE A 102 -5.22 -13.89 -22.01
CA ILE A 102 -6.25 -14.90 -21.73
C ILE A 102 -7.58 -14.60 -22.44
N PHE A 103 -7.68 -13.48 -23.08
CA PHE A 103 -8.85 -13.12 -23.88
C PHE A 103 -8.75 -13.64 -25.30
#